data_7c904d4d48b98b0ca404a86b5ae8cf67
#
_entry.id   7c904d4d48b98b0ca404a86b5ae8cf67
#
_cell.length_a   1.000
_cell.length_b   1.000
_cell.length_c   1.000
_cell.angle_alpha   90.00
_cell.angle_beta   90.00
_cell.angle_gamma   90.00
#
_symmetry.space_group_name_H-M   'P 1'
#
loop_
_entity.id
_entity.type
_entity.pdbx_description
1 polymer ?
#
loop_
_entity_poly.entity_id
_entity_poly.type
_entity_poly.pdbx_seq_one_letter_code
_entity_poly.pdbx_strand_id
1 'polypeptide(L)'
;MERVGFVGLGIMGLPMARNALRAGFPVTVTNRTRSRAEPLVAEGATVVTTPREVAARSDLLVTMVTSSPDVEALLFGPDGVGEGAHPGLLAIDMSTISPIATRSLAERAAARGFRTLDAPVSGGEIGAIEAALVIMVGGDEVYVARAMPLFRSLGKTIVHIGPHGAGQACKLANQIAVAINNLGVSEALVFAAALGIDLEKTRQVVASGAGSSWAMVNYAPKMLAGDFRPGFMVDLQQKDLRLALDAAYEKHLSLPGLGLVHELYNALQQGGGGREGNLALIKVIERLCGVQARLP
;
A
#
# COMPACT_ATOMS: atom_id res chain seq x y z
N MET A 1 -1.04 26.36 10.34
CA MET A 1 -1.24 24.96 9.91
C MET A 1 -0.35 24.75 8.70
N GLU A 2 0.36 23.61 8.61
CA GLU A 2 1.25 23.34 7.48
C GLU A 2 0.48 23.15 6.17
N ARG A 3 1.07 23.58 5.06
CA ARG A 3 0.54 23.39 3.71
C ARG A 3 0.89 21.98 3.25
N VAL A 4 -0.09 21.23 2.78
CA VAL A 4 0.10 19.83 2.39
C VAL A 4 0.01 19.67 0.89
N GLY A 5 0.99 19.01 0.29
CA GLY A 5 1.00 18.62 -1.10
C GLY A 5 0.64 17.15 -1.29
N PHE A 6 -0.08 16.79 -2.35
CA PHE A 6 -0.25 15.40 -2.78
C PHE A 6 0.13 15.22 -4.24
N VAL A 7 1.01 14.25 -4.50
CA VAL A 7 1.40 13.80 -5.83
C VAL A 7 0.98 12.35 -6.00
N GLY A 8 0.04 12.11 -6.93
CA GLY A 8 -0.56 10.79 -7.15
C GLY A 8 -1.92 10.67 -6.45
N LEU A 9 -2.97 10.80 -7.26
CA LEU A 9 -4.39 10.73 -6.85
C LEU A 9 -5.03 9.45 -7.39
N GLY A 10 -4.40 8.32 -7.11
CA GLY A 10 -4.94 7.00 -7.37
C GLY A 10 -6.04 6.62 -6.36
N ILE A 11 -6.35 5.32 -6.31
CA ILE A 11 -7.35 4.73 -5.39
C ILE A 11 -7.06 5.11 -3.92
N MET A 12 -5.79 5.22 -3.56
CA MET A 12 -5.36 5.58 -2.21
C MET A 12 -5.18 7.10 -2.04
N GLY A 13 -4.44 7.75 -2.94
CA GLY A 13 -4.06 9.16 -2.76
C GLY A 13 -5.22 10.14 -2.81
N LEU A 14 -6.25 9.88 -3.62
CA LEU A 14 -7.42 10.74 -3.69
C LEU A 14 -8.19 10.83 -2.36
N PRO A 15 -8.60 9.71 -1.72
CA PRO A 15 -9.25 9.79 -0.42
C PRO A 15 -8.32 10.31 0.69
N MET A 16 -7.01 10.05 0.63
CA MET A 16 -6.05 10.61 1.59
C MET A 16 -5.98 12.14 1.48
N ALA A 17 -5.87 12.69 0.26
CA ALA A 17 -5.89 14.15 0.05
C ALA A 17 -7.20 14.79 0.54
N ARG A 18 -8.33 14.11 0.30
CA ARG A 18 -9.65 14.54 0.81
C ARG A 18 -9.70 14.56 2.34
N ASN A 19 -9.14 13.57 3.00
CA ASN A 19 -9.09 13.53 4.46
C ASN A 19 -8.21 14.64 5.04
N ALA A 20 -7.09 14.98 4.39
CA ALA A 20 -6.28 16.13 4.76
C ALA A 20 -7.05 17.46 4.63
N LEU A 21 -7.82 17.64 3.53
CA LEU A 21 -8.72 18.80 3.37
C LEU A 21 -9.76 18.88 4.50
N ARG A 22 -10.43 17.76 4.81
CA ARG A 22 -11.43 17.67 5.88
C ARG A 22 -10.85 17.97 7.26
N ALA A 23 -9.58 17.65 7.46
CA ALA A 23 -8.84 18.01 8.67
C ALA A 23 -8.41 19.48 8.72
N GLY A 24 -8.72 20.28 7.68
CA GLY A 24 -8.46 21.71 7.60
C GLY A 24 -7.12 22.11 7.01
N PHE A 25 -6.30 21.17 6.50
CA PHE A 25 -5.05 21.52 5.85
C PHE A 25 -5.29 22.23 4.52
N PRO A 26 -4.53 23.31 4.20
CA PRO A 26 -4.45 23.81 2.84
C PRO A 26 -3.79 22.76 1.94
N VAL A 27 -4.50 22.26 0.92
CA VAL A 27 -4.02 21.14 0.09
C VAL A 27 -3.76 21.58 -1.33
N THR A 28 -2.55 21.30 -1.85
CA THR A 28 -2.16 21.45 -3.25
C THR A 28 -1.95 20.06 -3.85
N VAL A 29 -2.52 19.79 -5.03
CA VAL A 29 -2.47 18.46 -5.64
C VAL A 29 -2.02 18.50 -7.09
N THR A 30 -1.38 17.42 -7.52
CA THR A 30 -1.15 17.10 -8.92
C THR A 30 -1.32 15.60 -9.19
N ASN A 31 -1.72 15.28 -10.42
CA ASN A 31 -1.80 13.89 -10.88
C ASN A 31 -1.58 13.82 -12.39
N ARG A 32 -0.92 12.76 -12.86
CA ARG A 32 -0.68 12.51 -14.29
C ARG A 32 -1.98 12.60 -15.12
N THR A 33 -3.06 12.02 -14.61
CA THR A 33 -4.40 12.17 -15.18
C THR A 33 -5.12 13.31 -14.47
N ARG A 34 -5.14 14.50 -15.04
CA ARG A 34 -5.66 15.74 -14.41
C ARG A 34 -7.11 15.62 -13.92
N SER A 35 -7.97 14.91 -14.64
CA SER A 35 -9.38 14.74 -14.27
C SER A 35 -9.58 14.06 -12.90
N ARG A 36 -8.59 13.31 -12.42
CA ARG A 36 -8.66 12.73 -11.06
C ARG A 36 -8.53 13.76 -9.93
N ALA A 37 -8.02 14.96 -10.23
CA ALA A 37 -7.93 16.05 -9.25
C ALA A 37 -9.21 16.90 -9.19
N GLU A 38 -10.06 16.85 -10.22
CA GLU A 38 -11.27 17.69 -10.32
C GLU A 38 -12.21 17.58 -9.11
N PRO A 39 -12.49 16.39 -8.55
CA PRO A 39 -13.35 16.31 -7.37
C PRO A 39 -12.83 17.09 -6.17
N LEU A 40 -11.50 17.19 -6.03
CA LEU A 40 -10.86 17.89 -4.91
C LEU A 40 -10.90 19.42 -5.07
N VAL A 41 -11.01 19.93 -6.31
CA VAL A 41 -11.19 21.38 -6.57
C VAL A 41 -12.46 21.89 -5.91
N ALA A 42 -13.58 21.17 -6.09
CA ALA A 42 -14.85 21.51 -5.46
C ALA A 42 -14.81 21.43 -3.92
N GLU A 43 -13.86 20.67 -3.38
CA GLU A 43 -13.61 20.49 -1.95
C GLU A 43 -12.56 21.50 -1.40
N GLY A 44 -12.01 22.40 -2.25
CA GLY A 44 -11.10 23.48 -1.83
C GLY A 44 -9.60 23.21 -2.08
N ALA A 45 -9.23 22.14 -2.79
CA ALA A 45 -7.83 21.92 -3.16
C ALA A 45 -7.36 22.86 -4.28
N THR A 46 -6.10 23.25 -4.22
CA THR A 46 -5.39 23.89 -5.34
C THR A 46 -4.81 22.82 -6.26
N VAL A 47 -5.16 22.85 -7.55
CA VAL A 47 -4.62 21.94 -8.55
C VAL A 47 -3.51 22.62 -9.34
N VAL A 48 -2.35 21.98 -9.43
CA VAL A 48 -1.20 22.42 -10.22
C VAL A 48 -0.79 21.36 -11.24
N THR A 49 0.15 21.69 -12.15
CA THR A 49 0.50 20.81 -13.26
C THR A 49 1.65 19.88 -12.95
N THR A 50 2.59 20.28 -12.10
CA THR A 50 3.84 19.54 -11.88
C THR A 50 4.11 19.25 -10.41
N PRO A 51 4.87 18.18 -10.08
CA PRO A 51 5.36 17.93 -8.73
C PRO A 51 6.20 19.08 -8.17
N ARG A 52 6.98 19.77 -9.02
CA ARG A 52 7.73 20.99 -8.68
C ARG A 52 6.83 22.08 -8.10
N GLU A 53 5.70 22.36 -8.76
CA GLU A 53 4.74 23.38 -8.29
C GLU A 53 4.06 22.97 -6.98
N VAL A 54 3.82 21.68 -6.75
CA VAL A 54 3.34 21.17 -5.45
C VAL A 54 4.39 21.41 -4.38
N ALA A 55 5.65 21.04 -4.63
CA ALA A 55 6.75 21.21 -3.69
C ALA A 55 6.95 22.66 -3.27
N ALA A 56 6.95 23.60 -4.23
CA ALA A 56 7.12 25.03 -3.96
C ALA A 56 5.99 25.63 -3.09
N ARG A 57 4.84 24.96 -2.98
CA ARG A 57 3.65 25.43 -2.24
C ARG A 57 3.36 24.64 -0.97
N SER A 58 4.18 23.65 -0.64
CA SER A 58 3.91 22.70 0.45
C SER A 58 5.03 22.71 1.49
N ASP A 59 4.67 22.53 2.74
CA ASP A 59 5.59 22.27 3.83
C ASP A 59 5.75 20.76 4.06
N LEU A 60 4.65 20.00 3.89
CA LEU A 60 4.60 18.53 3.84
C LEU A 60 4.12 18.08 2.45
N LEU A 61 4.83 17.18 1.80
CA LEU A 61 4.45 16.67 0.48
C LEU A 61 4.35 15.15 0.51
N VAL A 62 3.17 14.62 0.21
CA VAL A 62 2.90 13.18 0.12
C VAL A 62 3.04 12.71 -1.33
N THR A 63 3.82 11.64 -1.54
CA THR A 63 3.81 10.87 -2.78
C THR A 63 3.04 9.56 -2.55
N MET A 64 2.14 9.22 -3.49
CA MET A 64 1.36 7.97 -3.45
C MET A 64 1.23 7.39 -4.86
N VAL A 65 2.25 6.64 -5.27
CA VAL A 65 2.40 6.08 -6.62
C VAL A 65 2.74 4.59 -6.57
N THR A 66 3.05 3.98 -7.73
CA THR A 66 3.03 2.53 -7.83
C THR A 66 4.37 1.87 -7.55
N SER A 67 5.50 2.49 -7.93
CA SER A 67 6.80 1.81 -7.96
C SER A 67 7.97 2.69 -7.52
N SER A 68 9.12 2.06 -7.22
CA SER A 68 10.35 2.79 -6.88
C SER A 68 10.82 3.74 -8.01
N PRO A 69 10.81 3.34 -9.30
CA PRO A 69 11.11 4.26 -10.39
C PRO A 69 10.16 5.45 -10.48
N ASP A 70 8.85 5.25 -10.19
CA ASP A 70 7.89 6.34 -10.19
C ASP A 70 8.22 7.37 -9.10
N VAL A 71 8.53 6.90 -7.87
CA VAL A 71 8.92 7.80 -6.76
C VAL A 71 10.22 8.54 -7.10
N GLU A 72 11.21 7.85 -7.65
CA GLU A 72 12.47 8.47 -8.07
C GLU A 72 12.25 9.55 -9.13
N ALA A 73 11.45 9.26 -10.16
CA ALA A 73 11.11 10.23 -11.20
C ALA A 73 10.36 11.45 -10.65
N LEU A 74 9.43 11.24 -9.70
CA LEU A 74 8.72 12.33 -9.03
C LEU A 74 9.63 13.19 -8.18
N LEU A 75 10.58 12.59 -7.47
CA LEU A 75 11.50 13.35 -6.61
C LEU A 75 12.58 14.08 -7.40
N PHE A 76 13.14 13.45 -8.45
CA PHE A 76 14.40 13.89 -9.05
C PHE A 76 14.38 14.06 -10.56
N GLY A 77 13.29 13.70 -11.23
CA GLY A 77 13.11 13.90 -12.67
C GLY A 77 12.80 15.36 -13.04
N PRO A 78 12.64 15.64 -14.34
CA PRO A 78 12.23 16.96 -14.81
C PRO A 78 10.90 17.40 -14.18
N ASP A 79 10.79 18.67 -13.81
CA ASP A 79 9.65 19.24 -13.05
C ASP A 79 9.29 18.45 -11.77
N GLY A 80 10.26 17.72 -11.23
CA GLY A 80 10.14 16.95 -10.01
C GLY A 80 10.15 17.79 -8.73
N VAL A 81 9.88 17.10 -7.61
CA VAL A 81 9.85 17.72 -6.25
C VAL A 81 11.14 18.47 -5.94
N GLY A 82 12.31 17.88 -6.29
CA GLY A 82 13.60 18.47 -6.01
C GLY A 82 13.88 19.81 -6.69
N GLU A 83 13.19 20.12 -7.80
CA GLU A 83 13.33 21.42 -8.47
C GLU A 83 12.49 22.54 -7.81
N GLY A 84 11.45 22.16 -7.08
CA GLY A 84 10.62 23.10 -6.29
C GLY A 84 10.89 23.06 -4.80
N ALA A 85 11.82 22.22 -4.37
CA ALA A 85 12.11 21.99 -2.95
C ALA A 85 12.75 23.23 -2.30
N HIS A 86 12.47 23.41 -1.01
CA HIS A 86 13.05 24.42 -0.15
C HIS A 86 13.47 23.79 1.19
N PRO A 87 14.32 24.45 2.00
CA PRO A 87 14.87 23.85 3.24
C PRO A 87 13.82 23.39 4.27
N GLY A 88 12.59 23.91 4.19
CA GLY A 88 11.49 23.52 5.06
C GLY A 88 10.65 22.38 4.54
N LEU A 89 10.86 21.90 3.30
CA LEU A 89 10.05 20.82 2.71
C LEU A 89 10.36 19.48 3.35
N LEU A 90 9.31 18.75 3.75
CA LEU A 90 9.34 17.35 4.14
C LEU A 90 8.53 16.53 3.13
N ALA A 91 9.22 15.73 2.32
CA ALA A 91 8.58 14.79 1.41
C ALA A 91 8.31 13.45 2.11
N ILE A 92 7.08 12.98 2.06
CA ILE A 92 6.60 11.77 2.74
C ILE A 92 6.16 10.78 1.68
N ASP A 93 6.96 9.74 1.45
CA ASP A 93 6.56 8.70 0.51
C ASP A 93 5.68 7.66 1.20
N MET A 94 4.41 7.63 0.82
CA MET A 94 3.43 6.67 1.32
C MET A 94 3.19 5.50 0.35
N SER A 95 3.95 5.45 -0.75
CA SER A 95 3.99 4.32 -1.69
C SER A 95 4.66 3.09 -1.06
N THR A 96 4.44 1.90 -1.62
CA THR A 96 5.21 0.71 -1.27
C THR A 96 6.34 0.51 -2.29
N ILE A 97 7.57 0.75 -1.86
CA ILE A 97 8.79 0.68 -2.68
C ILE A 97 9.92 -0.10 -1.97
N SER A 98 11.04 -0.26 -2.65
CA SER A 98 12.22 -0.93 -2.08
C SER A 98 12.78 -0.16 -0.87
N PRO A 99 13.04 -0.84 0.27
CA PRO A 99 13.72 -0.24 1.41
C PRO A 99 15.11 0.30 1.07
N ILE A 100 15.79 -0.33 0.09
CA ILE A 100 17.12 0.07 -0.36
C ILE A 100 17.02 1.34 -1.19
N ALA A 101 16.11 1.36 -2.17
CA ALA A 101 15.85 2.57 -2.94
C ALA A 101 15.48 3.74 -2.02
N THR A 102 14.65 3.51 -1.01
CA THR A 102 14.24 4.53 -0.03
C THR A 102 15.44 5.18 0.66
N ARG A 103 16.42 4.41 1.12
CA ARG A 103 17.64 4.96 1.74
C ARG A 103 18.42 5.85 0.77
N SER A 104 18.64 5.36 -0.45
CA SER A 104 19.33 6.13 -1.49
C SER A 104 18.57 7.43 -1.85
N LEU A 105 17.24 7.35 -1.97
CA LEU A 105 16.41 8.53 -2.24
C LEU A 105 16.49 9.56 -1.09
N ALA A 106 16.53 9.10 0.17
CA ALA A 106 16.68 9.97 1.34
C ALA A 106 18.02 10.71 1.36
N GLU A 107 19.11 10.02 1.06
CA GLU A 107 20.47 10.63 0.95
C GLU A 107 20.50 11.68 -0.17
N ARG A 108 19.94 11.38 -1.32
CA ARG A 108 19.86 12.30 -2.47
C ARG A 108 18.98 13.51 -2.19
N ALA A 109 17.88 13.33 -1.44
CA ALA A 109 17.01 14.42 -1.02
C ALA A 109 17.72 15.36 -0.06
N ALA A 110 18.43 14.80 0.93
CA ALA A 110 19.24 15.58 1.87
C ALA A 110 20.32 16.41 1.16
N ALA A 111 21.01 15.83 0.16
CA ALA A 111 21.99 16.52 -0.67
C ALA A 111 21.37 17.66 -1.51
N ARG A 112 20.06 17.62 -1.79
CA ARG A 112 19.30 18.70 -2.47
C ARG A 112 18.59 19.66 -1.51
N GLY A 113 18.83 19.53 -0.19
CA GLY A 113 18.38 20.47 0.82
C GLY A 113 16.94 20.27 1.31
N PHE A 114 16.31 19.12 1.05
CA PHE A 114 15.01 18.77 1.63
C PHE A 114 15.05 17.41 2.36
N ARG A 115 14.04 17.14 3.17
CA ARG A 115 13.98 15.93 4.01
C ARG A 115 12.90 14.97 3.54
N THR A 116 13.06 13.69 3.92
CA THR A 116 12.10 12.65 3.55
C THR A 116 11.69 11.80 4.75
N LEU A 117 10.51 11.17 4.64
CA LEU A 117 10.08 10.02 5.43
C LEU A 117 9.55 8.96 4.47
N ASP A 118 9.73 7.70 4.81
CA ASP A 118 8.97 6.60 4.21
C ASP A 118 7.82 6.22 5.16
N ALA A 119 6.62 6.25 4.64
CA ALA A 119 5.42 6.04 5.45
C ALA A 119 4.38 5.16 4.72
N PRO A 120 4.77 3.97 4.22
CA PRO A 120 3.84 3.06 3.56
C PRO A 120 2.69 2.66 4.47
N VAL A 121 1.56 2.29 3.86
CA VAL A 121 0.29 2.11 4.54
C VAL A 121 -0.30 0.71 4.36
N SER A 122 -1.14 0.31 5.32
CA SER A 122 -2.01 -0.85 5.24
C SER A 122 -3.44 -0.46 5.59
N GLY A 123 -4.45 -1.13 4.97
CA GLY A 123 -5.87 -0.84 5.16
C GLY A 123 -6.64 -0.75 3.84
N GLY A 124 -5.94 -0.70 2.70
CA GLY A 124 -6.54 -0.62 1.37
C GLY A 124 -7.39 0.63 1.15
N GLU A 125 -8.21 0.62 0.10
CA GLU A 125 -9.07 1.74 -0.28
C GLU A 125 -10.03 2.14 0.84
N ILE A 126 -10.63 1.16 1.51
CA ILE A 126 -11.58 1.42 2.61
C ILE A 126 -10.87 2.15 3.75
N GLY A 127 -9.69 1.68 4.16
CA GLY A 127 -8.90 2.35 5.20
C GLY A 127 -8.49 3.79 4.81
N ALA A 128 -8.22 4.03 3.53
CA ALA A 128 -7.91 5.37 3.04
C ALA A 128 -9.13 6.29 3.06
N ILE A 129 -10.32 5.78 2.69
CA ILE A 129 -11.59 6.54 2.73
C ILE A 129 -11.96 6.91 4.17
N GLU A 130 -11.84 5.95 5.09
CA GLU A 130 -12.26 6.09 6.49
C GLU A 130 -11.22 6.74 7.40
N ALA A 131 -10.07 7.20 6.86
CA ALA A 131 -8.95 7.68 7.65
C ALA A 131 -8.51 6.66 8.73
N ALA A 132 -8.53 5.39 8.39
CA ALA A 132 -8.28 4.28 9.30
C ALA A 132 -7.01 3.47 8.93
N LEU A 133 -6.10 4.08 8.17
CA LEU A 133 -4.86 3.44 7.75
C LEU A 133 -3.96 3.09 8.93
N VAL A 134 -3.22 2.00 8.78
CA VAL A 134 -2.02 1.70 9.56
C VAL A 134 -0.84 2.30 8.79
N ILE A 135 -0.09 3.20 9.40
CA ILE A 135 1.03 3.93 8.81
C ILE A 135 2.33 3.50 9.47
N MET A 136 3.26 2.97 8.69
CA MET A 136 4.55 2.44 9.16
C MET A 136 5.64 3.45 8.78
N VAL A 137 6.16 4.21 9.75
CA VAL A 137 7.02 5.36 9.44
C VAL A 137 8.48 5.02 9.64
N GLY A 138 9.31 5.31 8.62
CA GLY A 138 10.77 5.30 8.68
C GLY A 138 11.35 6.71 8.46
N GLY A 139 12.43 7.02 9.16
CA GLY A 139 13.14 8.29 9.09
C GLY A 139 13.39 8.92 10.45
N ASP A 140 13.88 10.16 10.47
CA ASP A 140 14.26 10.84 11.70
C ASP A 140 13.04 11.21 12.54
N GLU A 141 13.10 10.95 13.86
CA GLU A 141 12.01 11.12 14.82
C GLU A 141 11.46 12.56 14.84
N VAL A 142 12.31 13.56 14.68
CA VAL A 142 11.91 14.98 14.65
C VAL A 142 10.96 15.27 13.49
N TYR A 143 11.18 14.65 12.34
CA TYR A 143 10.30 14.79 11.18
C TYR A 143 9.04 13.94 11.29
N VAL A 144 9.11 12.78 11.96
CA VAL A 144 7.93 12.00 12.30
C VAL A 144 6.99 12.79 13.21
N ALA A 145 7.53 13.41 14.26
CA ALA A 145 6.77 14.28 15.16
C ALA A 145 6.10 15.45 14.41
N ARG A 146 6.81 16.07 13.46
CA ARG A 146 6.30 17.14 12.62
C ARG A 146 5.15 16.68 11.71
N ALA A 147 5.25 15.47 11.13
CA ALA A 147 4.23 14.91 10.24
C ALA A 147 3.03 14.33 11.00
N MET A 148 3.12 14.14 12.32
CA MET A 148 2.11 13.45 13.12
C MET A 148 0.69 14.04 12.99
N PRO A 149 0.46 15.37 12.94
CA PRO A 149 -0.87 15.92 12.71
C PRO A 149 -1.49 15.48 11.38
N LEU A 150 -0.69 15.41 10.30
CA LEU A 150 -1.11 14.89 9.01
C LEU A 150 -1.41 13.38 9.10
N PHE A 151 -0.51 12.59 9.67
CA PHE A 151 -0.73 11.14 9.80
C PHE A 151 -2.02 10.81 10.54
N ARG A 152 -2.35 11.56 11.61
CA ARG A 152 -3.62 11.39 12.36
C ARG A 152 -4.87 11.70 11.53
N SER A 153 -4.76 12.51 10.49
CA SER A 153 -5.85 12.76 9.56
C SER A 153 -6.04 11.64 8.53
N LEU A 154 -5.06 10.74 8.38
CA LEU A 154 -5.04 9.68 7.38
C LEU A 154 -5.21 8.28 7.98
N GLY A 155 -4.86 8.07 9.25
CA GLY A 155 -4.83 6.74 9.84
C GLY A 155 -5.04 6.74 11.36
N LYS A 156 -5.38 5.56 11.86
CA LYS A 156 -5.62 5.31 13.30
C LYS A 156 -4.42 4.75 14.05
N THR A 157 -3.56 4.01 13.34
CA THR A 157 -2.37 3.38 13.91
C THR A 157 -1.15 3.94 13.20
N ILE A 158 -0.33 4.70 13.90
CA ILE A 158 0.88 5.31 13.35
C ILE A 158 2.05 4.83 14.19
N VAL A 159 3.03 4.17 13.56
CA VAL A 159 4.18 3.59 14.29
C VAL A 159 5.46 4.04 13.62
N HIS A 160 6.33 4.71 14.38
CA HIS A 160 7.71 4.95 13.97
C HIS A 160 8.51 3.66 14.16
N ILE A 161 8.98 3.10 13.05
CA ILE A 161 9.65 1.79 13.00
C ILE A 161 11.16 1.93 13.21
N GLY A 162 11.74 3.03 12.71
CA GLY A 162 13.19 3.26 12.79
C GLY A 162 13.69 4.22 11.70
N PRO A 163 14.98 4.11 11.30
CA PRO A 163 15.57 5.00 10.30
C PRO A 163 14.94 4.80 8.90
N HIS A 164 15.36 5.61 7.92
CA HIS A 164 14.89 5.52 6.53
C HIS A 164 14.93 4.10 5.97
N GLY A 165 13.83 3.68 5.35
CA GLY A 165 13.60 2.35 4.82
C GLY A 165 13.04 1.35 5.84
N ALA A 166 12.97 1.71 7.13
CA ALA A 166 12.38 0.82 8.15
C ALA A 166 10.86 0.70 7.98
N GLY A 167 10.16 1.77 7.62
CA GLY A 167 8.74 1.74 7.29
C GLY A 167 8.46 0.79 6.11
N GLN A 168 9.25 0.90 5.04
CA GLN A 168 9.14 0.01 3.87
C GLN A 168 9.44 -1.45 4.24
N ALA A 169 10.48 -1.71 5.03
CA ALA A 169 10.80 -3.07 5.48
C ALA A 169 9.65 -3.67 6.30
N CYS A 170 9.05 -2.89 7.21
CA CYS A 170 7.87 -3.29 7.96
C CYS A 170 6.68 -3.57 7.04
N LYS A 171 6.47 -2.74 6.01
CA LYS A 171 5.42 -2.95 5.02
C LYS A 171 5.64 -4.25 4.24
N LEU A 172 6.86 -4.55 3.82
CA LEU A 172 7.13 -5.81 3.11
C LEU A 172 6.91 -7.03 4.01
N ALA A 173 7.27 -6.97 5.30
CA ALA A 173 6.95 -8.02 6.27
C ALA A 173 5.43 -8.22 6.39
N ASN A 174 4.65 -7.12 6.45
CA ASN A 174 3.18 -7.19 6.40
C ASN A 174 2.68 -7.88 5.12
N GLN A 175 3.24 -7.55 3.95
CA GLN A 175 2.80 -8.11 2.66
C GLN A 175 3.12 -9.61 2.53
N ILE A 176 4.23 -10.07 3.11
CA ILE A 176 4.54 -11.51 3.25
C ILE A 176 3.43 -12.19 4.06
N ALA A 177 3.11 -11.67 5.25
CA ALA A 177 2.09 -12.24 6.11
C ALA A 177 0.70 -12.25 5.44
N VAL A 178 0.31 -11.16 4.77
CA VAL A 178 -0.96 -11.07 4.01
C VAL A 178 -1.04 -12.14 2.94
N ALA A 179 0.01 -12.34 2.15
CA ALA A 179 0.00 -13.30 1.05
C ALA A 179 -0.04 -14.76 1.56
N ILE A 180 0.73 -15.08 2.60
CA ILE A 180 0.73 -16.42 3.20
C ILE A 180 -0.61 -16.70 3.88
N ASN A 181 -1.22 -15.73 4.56
CA ASN A 181 -2.56 -15.87 5.12
C ASN A 181 -3.62 -16.13 4.03
N ASN A 182 -3.53 -15.46 2.89
CA ASN A 182 -4.42 -15.72 1.75
C ASN A 182 -4.28 -17.16 1.23
N LEU A 183 -3.05 -17.68 1.17
CA LEU A 183 -2.80 -19.07 0.81
C LEU A 183 -3.44 -20.02 1.81
N GLY A 184 -3.16 -19.86 3.10
CA GLY A 184 -3.70 -20.73 4.14
C GLY A 184 -5.23 -20.73 4.19
N VAL A 185 -5.86 -19.54 4.00
CA VAL A 185 -7.33 -19.42 3.88
C VAL A 185 -7.84 -20.17 2.63
N SER A 186 -7.17 -20.02 1.49
CA SER A 186 -7.56 -20.67 0.24
C SER A 186 -7.51 -22.18 0.36
N GLU A 187 -6.42 -22.73 0.92
CA GLU A 187 -6.27 -24.16 1.13
C GLU A 187 -7.31 -24.71 2.13
N ALA A 188 -7.55 -24.02 3.24
CA ALA A 188 -8.53 -24.42 4.23
C ALA A 188 -9.95 -24.51 3.66
N LEU A 189 -10.36 -23.50 2.85
CA LEU A 189 -11.68 -23.50 2.23
C LEU A 189 -11.83 -24.57 1.14
N VAL A 190 -10.82 -24.79 0.30
CA VAL A 190 -10.82 -25.84 -0.73
C VAL A 190 -10.81 -27.22 -0.09
N PHE A 191 -10.05 -27.44 0.99
CA PHE A 191 -10.06 -28.68 1.77
C PHE A 191 -11.45 -28.97 2.34
N ALA A 192 -12.09 -27.98 2.95
CA ALA A 192 -13.44 -28.11 3.49
C ALA A 192 -14.47 -28.47 2.39
N ALA A 193 -14.37 -27.82 1.22
CA ALA A 193 -15.21 -28.10 0.07
C ALA A 193 -15.03 -29.55 -0.45
N ALA A 194 -13.77 -30.02 -0.54
CA ALA A 194 -13.45 -31.37 -0.99
C ALA A 194 -14.03 -32.44 -0.04
N LEU A 195 -14.11 -32.14 1.25
CA LEU A 195 -14.71 -33.04 2.25
C LEU A 195 -16.25 -32.92 2.36
N GLY A 196 -16.88 -32.03 1.62
CA GLY A 196 -18.32 -31.81 1.63
C GLY A 196 -18.88 -31.23 2.94
N ILE A 197 -18.05 -30.59 3.74
CA ILE A 197 -18.51 -29.94 4.99
C ILE A 197 -18.98 -28.48 4.71
N ASP A 198 -19.86 -27.97 5.57
CA ASP A 198 -20.44 -26.64 5.44
C ASP A 198 -19.36 -25.55 5.50
N LEU A 199 -19.18 -24.86 4.39
CA LEU A 199 -18.12 -23.86 4.23
C LEU A 199 -18.29 -22.65 5.13
N GLU A 200 -19.53 -22.18 5.32
CA GLU A 200 -19.77 -20.99 6.17
C GLU A 200 -19.57 -21.34 7.64
N LYS A 201 -20.04 -22.49 8.13
CA LYS A 201 -19.77 -22.93 9.48
C LYS A 201 -18.29 -23.18 9.71
N THR A 202 -17.60 -23.79 8.75
CA THR A 202 -16.14 -23.99 8.80
C THR A 202 -15.42 -22.66 8.92
N ARG A 203 -15.76 -21.69 8.06
CA ARG A 203 -15.21 -20.34 8.12
C ARG A 203 -15.41 -19.68 9.50
N GLN A 204 -16.64 -19.77 10.06
CA GLN A 204 -16.95 -19.20 11.37
C GLN A 204 -16.11 -19.83 12.49
N VAL A 205 -15.97 -21.13 12.49
CA VAL A 205 -15.14 -21.86 13.49
C VAL A 205 -13.68 -21.45 13.35
N VAL A 206 -13.11 -21.48 12.16
CA VAL A 206 -11.71 -21.11 11.93
C VAL A 206 -11.47 -19.65 12.26
N ALA A 207 -12.39 -18.74 11.89
CA ALA A 207 -12.29 -17.31 12.21
C ALA A 207 -12.32 -17.02 13.72
N SER A 208 -12.94 -17.89 14.52
CA SER A 208 -13.04 -17.75 15.98
C SER A 208 -11.91 -18.45 16.74
N GLY A 209 -11.11 -19.27 16.07
CA GLY A 209 -10.05 -20.07 16.67
C GLY A 209 -8.63 -19.60 16.33
N ALA A 210 -7.66 -20.44 16.68
CA ALA A 210 -6.23 -20.17 16.45
C ALA A 210 -5.85 -20.08 14.97
N GLY A 211 -6.66 -20.63 14.06
CA GLY A 211 -6.48 -20.49 12.60
C GLY A 211 -6.96 -19.15 12.03
N SER A 212 -7.39 -18.20 12.89
CA SER A 212 -7.91 -16.91 12.44
C SER A 212 -6.83 -16.03 11.80
N SER A 213 -7.28 -15.21 10.88
CA SER A 213 -6.50 -14.12 10.29
C SER A 213 -7.44 -13.04 9.77
N TRP A 214 -6.91 -11.85 9.50
CA TRP A 214 -7.71 -10.80 8.85
C TRP A 214 -8.30 -11.30 7.51
N ALA A 215 -7.55 -12.12 6.78
CA ALA A 215 -8.02 -12.74 5.53
C ALA A 215 -9.19 -13.71 5.76
N MET A 216 -9.14 -14.53 6.82
CA MET A 216 -10.22 -15.44 7.16
C MET A 216 -11.52 -14.69 7.53
N VAL A 217 -11.40 -13.56 8.21
CA VAL A 217 -12.55 -12.74 8.62
C VAL A 217 -13.13 -11.93 7.46
N ASN A 218 -12.27 -11.29 6.64
CA ASN A 218 -12.70 -10.29 5.67
C ASN A 218 -12.66 -10.74 4.21
N TYR A 219 -11.75 -11.67 3.84
CA TYR A 219 -11.62 -12.16 2.48
C TYR A 219 -12.37 -13.48 2.25
N ALA A 220 -12.37 -14.39 3.21
CA ALA A 220 -13.06 -15.67 3.04
C ALA A 220 -14.55 -15.53 2.67
N PRO A 221 -15.35 -14.61 3.27
CA PRO A 221 -16.74 -14.41 2.82
C PRO A 221 -16.85 -14.02 1.35
N LYS A 222 -15.92 -13.18 0.86
CA LYS A 222 -15.88 -12.77 -0.55
C LYS A 222 -15.43 -13.91 -1.46
N MET A 223 -14.44 -14.70 -1.04
CA MET A 223 -14.00 -15.91 -1.76
C MET A 223 -15.17 -16.88 -1.94
N LEU A 224 -15.91 -17.14 -0.87
CA LEU A 224 -17.07 -18.03 -0.88
C LEU A 224 -18.22 -17.50 -1.74
N ALA A 225 -18.41 -16.18 -1.79
CA ALA A 225 -19.40 -15.52 -2.64
C ALA A 225 -18.94 -15.35 -4.11
N GLY A 226 -17.69 -15.70 -4.45
CA GLY A 226 -17.13 -15.48 -5.78
C GLY A 226 -16.88 -14.02 -6.13
N ASP A 227 -16.81 -13.13 -5.13
CA ASP A 227 -16.54 -11.70 -5.32
C ASP A 227 -15.03 -11.41 -5.27
N PHE A 228 -14.43 -11.28 -6.43
CA PHE A 228 -13.01 -11.00 -6.62
C PHE A 228 -12.71 -9.56 -7.02
N ARG A 229 -13.65 -8.65 -6.83
CA ARG A 229 -13.42 -7.21 -7.06
C ARG A 229 -12.24 -6.72 -6.21
N PRO A 230 -11.31 -5.93 -6.79
CA PRO A 230 -10.08 -5.59 -6.14
C PRO A 230 -10.28 -4.50 -5.07
N GLY A 231 -10.00 -4.83 -3.79
CA GLY A 231 -9.59 -3.83 -2.81
C GLY A 231 -8.06 -3.62 -2.84
N PHE A 232 -7.33 -4.67 -3.26
CA PHE A 232 -5.89 -4.65 -3.56
C PHE A 232 -5.61 -5.67 -4.67
N MET A 233 -5.10 -5.18 -5.81
CA MET A 233 -4.93 -5.99 -7.01
C MET A 233 -3.82 -7.03 -6.85
N VAL A 234 -3.98 -8.17 -7.53
CA VAL A 234 -2.94 -9.21 -7.66
C VAL A 234 -1.63 -8.62 -8.20
N ASP A 235 -1.67 -7.75 -9.23
CA ASP A 235 -0.47 -7.13 -9.80
C ASP A 235 0.30 -6.31 -8.76
N LEU A 236 -0.39 -5.62 -7.86
CA LEU A 236 0.23 -4.85 -6.79
C LEU A 236 0.78 -5.75 -5.67
N GLN A 237 0.04 -6.82 -5.31
CA GLN A 237 0.54 -7.83 -4.37
C GLN A 237 1.81 -8.48 -4.90
N GLN A 238 1.83 -8.82 -6.17
CA GLN A 238 2.98 -9.46 -6.82
C GLN A 238 4.20 -8.53 -6.89
N LYS A 239 3.96 -7.24 -7.16
CA LYS A 239 5.03 -6.23 -7.05
C LYS A 239 5.62 -6.20 -5.63
N ASP A 240 4.77 -6.17 -4.60
CA ASP A 240 5.24 -6.12 -3.20
C ASP A 240 6.02 -7.39 -2.81
N LEU A 241 5.58 -8.58 -3.29
CA LEU A 241 6.30 -9.82 -3.05
C LEU A 241 7.67 -9.85 -3.75
N ARG A 242 7.79 -9.29 -4.95
CA ARG A 242 9.10 -9.14 -5.63
C ARG A 242 10.04 -8.26 -4.84
N LEU A 243 9.56 -7.09 -4.34
CA LEU A 243 10.36 -6.23 -3.49
C LEU A 243 10.83 -6.95 -2.21
N ALA A 244 9.98 -7.82 -1.65
CA ALA A 244 10.32 -8.63 -0.48
C ALA A 244 11.37 -9.71 -0.82
N LEU A 245 11.24 -10.38 -1.98
CA LEU A 245 12.21 -11.36 -2.47
C LEU A 245 13.57 -10.71 -2.74
N ASP A 246 13.59 -9.53 -3.39
CA ASP A 246 14.83 -8.79 -3.66
C ASP A 246 15.54 -8.42 -2.35
N ALA A 247 14.78 -7.92 -1.36
CA ALA A 247 15.35 -7.59 -0.05
C ALA A 247 15.84 -8.83 0.72
N ALA A 248 15.14 -9.96 0.60
CA ALA A 248 15.53 -11.23 1.19
C ALA A 248 16.80 -11.78 0.52
N TYR A 249 16.90 -11.70 -0.80
CA TYR A 249 18.07 -12.13 -1.56
C TYR A 249 19.34 -11.39 -1.13
N GLU A 250 19.27 -10.05 -1.00
CA GLU A 250 20.42 -9.25 -0.55
C GLU A 250 20.88 -9.58 0.88
N LYS A 251 19.97 -10.06 1.70
CA LYS A 251 20.27 -10.45 3.09
C LYS A 251 20.53 -11.95 3.24
N HIS A 252 20.57 -12.71 2.15
CA HIS A 252 20.74 -14.16 2.13
C HIS A 252 19.71 -14.90 3.02
N LEU A 253 18.45 -14.39 3.06
CA LEU A 253 17.39 -14.99 3.85
C LEU A 253 16.69 -16.11 3.09
N SER A 254 16.46 -17.24 3.75
CA SER A 254 15.62 -18.33 3.24
C SER A 254 14.20 -18.15 3.71
N LEU A 255 13.29 -17.74 2.80
CA LEU A 255 11.87 -17.51 3.07
C LEU A 255 11.01 -18.40 2.14
N PRO A 256 10.91 -19.73 2.39
CA PRO A 256 10.24 -20.65 1.48
C PRO A 256 8.76 -20.34 1.25
N GLY A 257 8.04 -19.88 2.27
CA GLY A 257 6.64 -19.47 2.14
C GLY A 257 6.44 -18.28 1.21
N LEU A 258 7.35 -17.31 1.23
CA LEU A 258 7.34 -16.17 0.31
C LEU A 258 7.57 -16.64 -1.14
N GLY A 259 8.55 -17.51 -1.36
CA GLY A 259 8.83 -18.09 -2.69
C GLY A 259 7.61 -18.85 -3.23
N LEU A 260 7.02 -19.73 -2.44
CA LEU A 260 5.85 -20.51 -2.82
C LEU A 260 4.65 -19.62 -3.20
N VAL A 261 4.29 -18.66 -2.34
CA VAL A 261 3.12 -17.83 -2.59
C VAL A 261 3.33 -16.88 -3.77
N HIS A 262 4.57 -16.43 -4.00
CA HIS A 262 4.93 -15.66 -5.19
C HIS A 262 4.66 -16.44 -6.48
N GLU A 263 5.06 -17.73 -6.55
CA GLU A 263 4.83 -18.56 -7.73
C GLU A 263 3.34 -18.83 -7.95
N LEU A 264 2.55 -19.01 -6.89
CA LEU A 264 1.11 -19.17 -7.02
C LEU A 264 0.42 -17.90 -7.56
N TYR A 265 0.87 -16.71 -7.12
CA TYR A 265 0.39 -15.46 -7.71
C TYR A 265 0.86 -15.27 -9.16
N ASN A 266 2.05 -15.75 -9.54
CA ASN A 266 2.49 -15.78 -10.93
C ASN A 266 1.53 -16.61 -11.79
N ALA A 267 1.14 -17.80 -11.31
CA ALA A 267 0.16 -18.65 -12.00
C ALA A 267 -1.21 -17.96 -12.16
N LEU A 268 -1.63 -17.16 -11.16
CA LEU A 268 -2.86 -16.38 -11.25
C LEU A 268 -2.75 -15.25 -12.29
N GLN A 269 -1.63 -14.53 -12.33
CA GLN A 269 -1.37 -13.48 -13.33
C GLN A 269 -1.36 -14.05 -14.75
N GLN A 270 -0.67 -15.16 -14.98
CA GLN A 270 -0.64 -15.85 -16.29
C GLN A 270 -2.05 -16.29 -16.73
N GLY A 271 -2.91 -16.61 -15.78
CA GLY A 271 -4.32 -16.91 -16.04
C GLY A 271 -5.21 -15.68 -16.26
N GLY A 272 -4.65 -14.47 -16.37
CA GLY A 272 -5.38 -13.22 -16.59
C GLY A 272 -5.93 -12.55 -15.33
N GLY A 273 -5.64 -13.09 -14.13
CA GLY A 273 -6.17 -12.59 -12.85
C GLY A 273 -5.44 -11.34 -12.27
N GLY A 274 -4.53 -10.72 -13.00
CA GLY A 274 -3.69 -9.62 -12.49
C GLY A 274 -4.46 -8.42 -11.93
N ARG A 275 -5.62 -8.11 -12.51
CA ARG A 275 -6.49 -7.00 -12.07
C ARG A 275 -7.55 -7.38 -11.05
N GLU A 276 -7.66 -8.66 -10.71
CA GLU A 276 -8.55 -9.13 -9.64
C GLU A 276 -7.96 -8.77 -8.26
N GLY A 277 -8.80 -8.89 -7.23
CA GLY A 277 -8.36 -8.78 -5.84
C GLY A 277 -7.39 -9.91 -5.47
N ASN A 278 -6.40 -9.61 -4.62
CA ASN A 278 -5.38 -10.58 -4.19
C ASN A 278 -5.98 -11.84 -3.52
N LEU A 279 -7.21 -11.77 -3.04
CA LEU A 279 -7.98 -12.92 -2.54
C LEU A 279 -8.32 -13.95 -3.64
N ALA A 280 -8.20 -13.57 -4.92
CA ALA A 280 -8.41 -14.49 -6.06
C ALA A 280 -7.36 -15.61 -6.14
N LEU A 281 -6.35 -15.63 -5.26
CA LEU A 281 -5.39 -16.72 -5.11
C LEU A 281 -6.10 -18.08 -4.94
N ILE A 282 -7.25 -18.11 -4.30
CA ILE A 282 -8.07 -19.33 -4.13
C ILE A 282 -8.35 -20.02 -5.47
N LYS A 283 -8.52 -19.28 -6.58
CA LYS A 283 -8.77 -19.85 -7.92
C LYS A 283 -7.62 -20.74 -8.41
N VAL A 284 -6.39 -20.46 -7.97
CA VAL A 284 -5.23 -21.31 -8.31
C VAL A 284 -5.33 -22.61 -7.53
N ILE A 285 -5.62 -22.57 -6.24
CA ILE A 285 -5.77 -23.76 -5.41
C ILE A 285 -6.95 -24.62 -5.88
N GLU A 286 -8.09 -23.99 -6.22
CA GLU A 286 -9.24 -24.67 -6.78
C GLU A 286 -8.89 -25.43 -8.08
N ARG A 287 -8.12 -24.81 -8.98
CA ARG A 287 -7.66 -25.47 -10.21
C ARG A 287 -6.73 -26.65 -9.93
N LEU A 288 -5.81 -26.49 -8.99
CA LEU A 288 -4.87 -27.55 -8.62
C LEU A 288 -5.58 -28.76 -8.00
N CYS A 289 -6.65 -28.52 -7.25
CA CYS A 289 -7.41 -29.57 -6.55
C CYS A 289 -8.63 -30.08 -7.33
N GLY A 290 -9.03 -29.41 -8.42
CA GLY A 290 -10.26 -29.79 -9.16
C GLY A 290 -11.56 -29.55 -8.36
N VAL A 291 -11.52 -28.67 -7.34
CA VAL A 291 -12.65 -28.43 -6.42
C VAL A 291 -12.89 -26.93 -6.29
N GLN A 292 -14.15 -26.51 -6.34
CA GLN A 292 -14.53 -25.13 -6.09
C GLN A 292 -15.09 -24.94 -4.67
N ALA A 293 -14.60 -23.93 -3.97
CA ALA A 293 -15.09 -23.53 -2.65
C ALA A 293 -16.02 -22.33 -2.78
N ARG A 294 -17.29 -22.56 -3.11
CA ARG A 294 -18.33 -21.53 -3.27
C ARG A 294 -19.58 -21.90 -2.49
N LEU A 295 -20.24 -20.88 -1.98
CA LEU A 295 -21.60 -21.03 -1.49
C LEU A 295 -22.58 -21.14 -2.67
N PRO A 296 -23.69 -21.87 -2.51
CA PRO A 296 -24.73 -21.99 -3.54
C PRO A 296 -25.30 -20.64 -3.97
#